data_b0de46ea2967699cc76b5fc401a05361
#
_entry.id   b0de46ea2967699cc76b5fc401a05361
#
_cell.length_a   1.000
_cell.length_b   1.000
_cell.length_c   1.000
_cell.angle_alpha   90.00
_cell.angle_beta   90.00
_cell.angle_gamma   90.00
#
_symmetry.space_group_name_H-M   'P 1'
#
loop_
_entity.id
_entity.type
_entity.pdbx_description
1 polymer ?
#
loop_
_entity_poly.entity_id
_entity_poly.type
_entity_poly.pdbx_seq_one_letter_code
_entity_poly.pdbx_strand_id
1 'polypeptide(L)'
;MEPMHNDFGCSRLVFRALVLPPQHPGSTCSLTSLLPDSGGAAWLGERRQMIGLGRALTLESATPGAIADVRRAWEAAPASSSDDAPSPVLFASFAFRSPARSVAFVPALTLIDEAGARWAITAGIGDAPDPLAAVDAAVAEARPAPRVPESLTFGHGSMSRGQWRDSVRAMAQRLRDGAADKAVMARDMTVRCAHGFDERFLLERLSDLYPSTW
;
A
#
# COMPACT_ATOMS: atom_id res chain seq x y z
N MET A 1 -10.61 -20.97 -17.99
CA MET A 1 -9.94 -20.92 -16.67
C MET A 1 -8.45 -20.97 -16.97
N GLU A 2 -7.84 -19.81 -17.30
CA GLU A 2 -6.38 -19.74 -17.48
C GLU A 2 -5.73 -19.78 -16.09
N PRO A 3 -4.79 -20.71 -15.87
CA PRO A 3 -4.05 -20.76 -14.64
C PRO A 3 -3.19 -19.49 -14.55
N MET A 4 -2.97 -19.00 -13.31
CA MET A 4 -1.97 -18.00 -13.03
C MET A 4 -0.70 -18.31 -13.83
N HIS A 5 -0.28 -17.39 -14.69
CA HIS A 5 1.05 -17.47 -15.30
C HIS A 5 2.06 -17.24 -14.18
N ASN A 6 2.38 -18.33 -13.53
CA ASN A 6 3.40 -18.39 -12.49
C ASN A 6 4.69 -18.79 -13.20
N ASP A 7 5.34 -17.82 -13.86
CA ASP A 7 6.67 -18.02 -14.45
C ASP A 7 7.73 -17.98 -13.32
N PHE A 8 7.48 -18.76 -12.25
CA PHE A 8 8.52 -19.15 -11.29
C PHE A 8 9.44 -20.25 -11.87
N GLY A 9 9.75 -20.16 -13.15
CA GLY A 9 10.78 -20.99 -13.76
C GLY A 9 12.13 -20.63 -13.15
N CYS A 10 12.60 -21.40 -12.16
CA CYS A 10 13.96 -21.44 -11.63
C CYS A 10 14.62 -20.13 -11.11
N SER A 11 13.98 -18.98 -11.19
CA SER A 11 14.60 -17.71 -10.77
C SER A 11 14.20 -17.37 -9.34
N ARG A 12 15.18 -17.43 -8.43
CA ARG A 12 15.04 -17.17 -7.00
C ARG A 12 14.86 -15.65 -6.76
N LEU A 13 13.86 -15.27 -5.97
CA LEU A 13 13.76 -13.92 -5.43
C LEU A 13 14.84 -13.73 -4.36
N VAL A 14 15.69 -12.73 -4.52
CA VAL A 14 16.81 -12.42 -3.62
C VAL A 14 16.54 -11.09 -2.94
N PHE A 15 16.90 -11.00 -1.65
CA PHE A 15 16.79 -9.78 -0.87
C PHE A 15 18.15 -9.40 -0.31
N ARG A 16 18.39 -8.07 -0.23
CA ARG A 16 19.49 -7.49 0.54
C ARG A 16 18.92 -6.44 1.47
N ALA A 17 19.43 -6.37 2.70
CA ALA A 17 18.98 -5.43 3.69
C ALA A 17 20.14 -4.75 4.38
N LEU A 18 19.98 -3.46 4.73
CA LEU A 18 20.92 -2.75 5.60
C LEU A 18 20.18 -1.67 6.41
N VAL A 19 20.73 -1.33 7.57
CA VAL A 19 20.33 -0.14 8.33
C VAL A 19 21.02 1.06 7.69
N LEU A 20 20.25 2.11 7.34
CA LEU A 20 20.84 3.33 6.82
C LEU A 20 21.66 4.05 7.90
N PRO A 21 22.88 4.51 7.57
CA PRO A 21 23.66 5.35 8.49
C PRO A 21 22.87 6.59 8.90
N PRO A 22 22.90 7.02 10.17
CA PRO A 22 22.10 8.17 10.64
C PRO A 22 22.36 9.47 9.87
N GLN A 23 23.58 9.67 9.37
CA GLN A 23 23.98 10.84 8.57
C GLN A 23 23.56 10.76 7.10
N HIS A 24 23.04 9.62 6.63
CA HIS A 24 22.64 9.46 5.25
C HIS A 24 21.37 10.29 4.96
N PRO A 25 21.28 11.05 3.86
CA PRO A 25 20.09 11.85 3.53
C PRO A 25 18.79 11.03 3.55
N GLY A 26 18.85 9.78 3.09
CA GLY A 26 17.72 8.85 3.12
C GLY A 26 17.26 8.47 4.52
N SER A 27 18.06 8.70 5.59
CA SER A 27 17.67 8.41 6.97
C SER A 27 16.79 9.51 7.59
N THR A 28 16.85 10.72 7.07
CA THR A 28 16.18 11.90 7.65
C THR A 28 15.06 12.48 6.80
N CYS A 29 15.02 12.15 5.50
CA CYS A 29 13.94 12.62 4.62
C CYS A 29 12.60 11.96 4.98
N SER A 30 11.50 12.67 4.69
CA SER A 30 10.16 12.07 4.80
C SER A 30 10.02 10.88 3.86
N LEU A 31 9.47 9.76 4.34
CA LEU A 31 9.18 8.60 3.48
C LEU A 31 8.22 8.99 2.33
N THR A 32 7.27 9.86 2.59
CA THR A 32 6.31 10.30 1.57
C THR A 32 6.97 11.13 0.47
N SER A 33 8.08 11.84 0.75
CA SER A 33 8.81 12.56 -0.28
C SER A 33 9.44 11.66 -1.34
N LEU A 34 9.68 10.39 -0.99
CA LEU A 34 10.26 9.39 -1.90
C LEU A 34 9.20 8.66 -2.73
N LEU A 35 7.91 8.83 -2.43
CA LEU A 35 6.85 8.19 -3.20
C LEU A 35 6.74 8.81 -4.60
N PRO A 36 6.79 8.01 -5.68
CA PRO A 36 6.59 8.47 -7.04
C PRO A 36 5.11 8.82 -7.29
N ASP A 37 4.82 9.45 -8.43
CA ASP A 37 3.46 9.76 -8.86
C ASP A 37 2.61 8.51 -9.12
N SER A 38 3.25 7.38 -9.38
CA SER A 38 2.58 6.10 -9.57
C SER A 38 3.50 4.93 -9.23
N GLY A 39 2.92 3.79 -8.90
CA GLY A 39 3.67 2.54 -8.71
C GLY A 39 4.32 2.37 -7.33
N GLY A 40 4.15 3.33 -6.42
CA GLY A 40 4.55 3.20 -5.02
C GLY A 40 3.47 2.57 -4.15
N ALA A 41 3.85 2.14 -2.96
CA ALA A 41 2.94 1.75 -1.88
C ALA A 41 3.43 2.34 -0.56
N ALA A 42 2.51 2.57 0.37
CA ALA A 42 2.84 3.09 1.69
C ALA A 42 1.98 2.42 2.77
N TRP A 43 2.58 2.30 3.95
CA TRP A 43 1.94 1.86 5.18
C TRP A 43 2.49 2.72 6.31
N LEU A 44 1.68 3.65 6.82
CA LEU A 44 2.13 4.67 7.76
C LEU A 44 1.46 4.48 9.13
N GLY A 45 1.89 3.45 9.86
CA GLY A 45 1.42 3.18 11.23
C GLY A 45 2.28 3.90 12.28
N GLU A 46 1.79 3.98 13.51
CA GLU A 46 2.45 4.69 14.62
C GLU A 46 3.83 4.13 14.97
N ARG A 47 3.97 2.80 15.02
CA ARG A 47 5.19 2.11 15.44
C ARG A 47 6.08 1.67 14.29
N ARG A 48 5.50 1.53 13.12
CA ARG A 48 6.19 1.10 11.93
C ARG A 48 5.62 1.84 10.73
N GLN A 49 6.49 2.47 9.98
CA GLN A 49 6.16 3.10 8.71
C GLN A 49 6.98 2.44 7.61
N MET A 50 6.38 2.24 6.45
CA MET A 50 7.10 1.68 5.32
C MET A 50 6.56 2.20 4.00
N ILE A 51 7.47 2.30 3.03
CA ILE A 51 7.14 2.54 1.64
C ILE A 51 7.79 1.48 0.76
N GLY A 52 7.12 1.16 -0.34
CA GLY A 52 7.62 0.28 -1.38
C GLY A 52 7.73 1.03 -2.70
N LEU A 53 8.89 0.98 -3.32
CA LEU A 53 9.24 1.68 -4.57
C LEU A 53 9.58 0.67 -5.65
N GLY A 54 9.09 0.89 -6.86
CA GLY A 54 9.29 -0.02 -7.97
C GLY A 54 8.66 -1.41 -7.72
N ARG A 55 8.99 -2.37 -8.57
CA ARG A 55 8.46 -3.73 -8.50
C ARG A 55 9.54 -4.75 -8.90
N ALA A 56 9.96 -5.59 -7.97
CA ALA A 56 10.81 -6.74 -8.25
C ALA A 56 9.99 -7.93 -8.75
N LEU A 57 8.75 -8.08 -8.22
CA LEU A 57 7.82 -9.13 -8.60
C LEU A 57 6.40 -8.60 -8.51
N THR A 58 5.54 -8.97 -9.46
CA THR A 58 4.09 -8.72 -9.41
C THR A 58 3.33 -10.03 -9.57
N LEU A 59 2.32 -10.22 -8.73
CA LEU A 59 1.38 -11.34 -8.77
C LEU A 59 -0.01 -10.80 -9.03
N GLU A 60 -0.71 -11.35 -9.99
CA GLU A 60 -2.09 -10.97 -10.30
C GLU A 60 -2.98 -12.21 -10.30
N SER A 61 -4.16 -12.08 -9.75
CA SER A 61 -5.16 -13.17 -9.76
C SER A 61 -6.56 -12.58 -9.86
N ALA A 62 -7.39 -13.18 -10.71
CA ALA A 62 -8.82 -12.88 -10.81
C ALA A 62 -9.69 -14.02 -10.25
N THR A 63 -9.08 -14.98 -9.56
CA THR A 63 -9.78 -16.13 -8.98
C THR A 63 -10.36 -15.83 -7.61
N PRO A 64 -11.41 -16.53 -7.17
CA PRO A 64 -11.89 -16.44 -5.78
C PRO A 64 -10.84 -16.85 -4.74
N GLY A 65 -9.81 -17.61 -5.14
CA GLY A 65 -8.70 -18.07 -4.30
C GLY A 65 -7.50 -17.15 -4.26
N ALA A 66 -7.58 -15.91 -4.77
CA ALA A 66 -6.44 -15.00 -4.93
C ALA A 66 -5.58 -14.84 -3.66
N ILE A 67 -6.20 -14.77 -2.47
CA ILE A 67 -5.46 -14.66 -1.20
C ILE A 67 -4.59 -15.91 -0.96
N ALA A 68 -5.16 -17.09 -1.17
CA ALA A 68 -4.45 -18.36 -0.99
C ALA A 68 -3.33 -18.52 -2.03
N ASP A 69 -3.58 -18.08 -3.26
CA ASP A 69 -2.60 -18.14 -4.35
C ASP A 69 -1.40 -17.23 -4.06
N VAL A 70 -1.65 -15.98 -3.66
CA VAL A 70 -0.61 -15.01 -3.29
C VAL A 70 0.18 -15.52 -2.08
N ARG A 71 -0.50 -16.03 -1.04
CA ARG A 71 0.18 -16.60 0.14
C ARG A 71 1.08 -17.76 -0.25
N ARG A 72 0.61 -18.72 -1.03
CA ARG A 72 1.39 -19.87 -1.48
C ARG A 72 2.63 -19.44 -2.28
N ALA A 73 2.46 -18.46 -3.17
CA ALA A 73 3.54 -17.92 -3.96
C ALA A 73 4.59 -17.21 -3.08
N TRP A 74 4.14 -16.48 -2.06
CA TRP A 74 5.00 -15.80 -1.10
C TRP A 74 5.76 -16.79 -0.20
N GLU A 75 5.10 -17.81 0.34
CA GLU A 75 5.71 -18.85 1.16
C GLU A 75 6.73 -19.71 0.40
N ALA A 76 6.54 -19.86 -0.91
CA ALA A 76 7.48 -20.55 -1.78
C ALA A 76 8.70 -19.68 -2.18
N ALA A 77 8.63 -18.36 -1.97
CA ALA A 77 9.74 -17.45 -2.27
C ALA A 77 10.84 -17.61 -1.18
N PRO A 78 12.06 -17.99 -1.56
CA PRO A 78 13.13 -18.15 -0.58
C PRO A 78 13.51 -16.79 -0.02
N ALA A 79 13.32 -16.60 1.28
CA ALA A 79 13.82 -15.44 2.01
C ALA A 79 15.30 -15.67 2.38
N SER A 80 16.18 -14.77 1.95
CA SER A 80 17.51 -14.65 2.51
C SER A 80 17.59 -13.26 3.14
N SER A 81 17.47 -13.18 4.45
CA SER A 81 17.74 -11.97 5.23
C SER A 81 18.83 -12.29 6.24
N SER A 82 19.60 -11.27 6.66
CA SER A 82 20.41 -11.37 7.87
C SER A 82 19.47 -11.54 9.07
N ASP A 83 19.91 -12.27 10.11
CA ASP A 83 19.08 -12.58 11.29
C ASP A 83 18.51 -11.34 12.00
N ASP A 84 19.15 -10.17 11.83
CA ASP A 84 18.75 -8.91 12.45
C ASP A 84 17.88 -8.00 11.56
N ALA A 85 17.68 -8.34 10.29
CA ALA A 85 16.92 -7.48 9.36
C ALA A 85 15.40 -7.74 9.47
N PRO A 86 14.56 -6.71 9.27
CA PRO A 86 13.13 -6.91 9.13
C PRO A 86 12.83 -7.89 7.98
N SER A 87 11.79 -8.69 8.16
CA SER A 87 11.33 -9.60 7.10
C SER A 87 10.97 -8.82 5.83
N PRO A 88 11.29 -9.36 4.65
CA PRO A 88 10.83 -8.80 3.39
C PRO A 88 9.33 -8.57 3.35
N VAL A 89 8.88 -7.57 2.59
CA VAL A 89 7.49 -7.13 2.55
C VAL A 89 6.88 -7.37 1.17
N LEU A 90 5.63 -7.83 1.18
CA LEU A 90 4.78 -7.92 0.02
C LEU A 90 3.55 -7.03 0.25
N PHE A 91 3.29 -6.10 -0.66
CA PHE A 91 2.05 -5.31 -0.66
C PHE A 91 0.99 -6.01 -1.49
N ALA A 92 -0.25 -6.08 -0.98
CA ALA A 92 -1.33 -6.74 -1.68
C ALA A 92 -2.65 -5.96 -1.58
N SER A 93 -3.41 -5.99 -2.67
CA SER A 93 -4.78 -5.50 -2.74
C SER A 93 -5.66 -6.59 -3.33
N PHE A 94 -6.62 -7.05 -2.54
CA PHE A 94 -7.51 -8.12 -2.94
C PHE A 94 -8.88 -7.57 -3.34
N ALA A 95 -9.37 -7.99 -4.50
CA ALA A 95 -10.69 -7.63 -4.96
C ALA A 95 -11.77 -8.26 -4.08
N PHE A 96 -12.73 -7.45 -3.66
CA PHE A 96 -13.88 -7.92 -2.87
C PHE A 96 -14.83 -8.83 -3.68
N ARG A 97 -14.91 -8.62 -4.99
CA ARG A 97 -15.78 -9.39 -5.90
C ARG A 97 -15.00 -9.98 -7.07
N SER A 98 -15.20 -11.25 -7.34
CA SER A 98 -14.78 -11.88 -8.60
C SER A 98 -15.74 -11.41 -9.74
N PRO A 99 -15.26 -11.16 -10.97
CA PRO A 99 -13.91 -11.46 -11.48
C PRO A 99 -12.92 -10.28 -11.41
N ALA A 100 -13.10 -9.35 -10.48
CA ALA A 100 -12.15 -8.23 -10.35
C ALA A 100 -10.73 -8.75 -9.99
N ARG A 101 -9.73 -8.05 -10.49
CA ARG A 101 -8.33 -8.45 -10.37
C ARG A 101 -7.77 -8.09 -8.99
N SER A 102 -7.16 -9.06 -8.33
CA SER A 102 -6.31 -8.88 -7.15
C SER A 102 -4.86 -8.74 -7.57
N VAL A 103 -4.13 -7.88 -6.91
CA VAL A 103 -2.71 -7.60 -7.21
C VAL A 103 -1.90 -7.68 -5.94
N ALA A 104 -0.75 -8.35 -5.99
CA ALA A 104 0.26 -8.28 -4.97
C ALA A 104 1.62 -8.04 -5.61
N PHE A 105 2.51 -7.34 -4.93
CA PHE A 105 3.84 -7.11 -5.47
C PHE A 105 4.89 -6.99 -4.37
N VAL A 106 6.11 -7.40 -4.71
CA VAL A 106 7.32 -7.17 -3.93
C VAL A 106 7.99 -5.92 -4.49
N PRO A 107 8.18 -4.86 -3.69
CA PRO A 107 8.91 -3.67 -4.14
C PRO A 107 10.36 -4.00 -4.52
N ALA A 108 10.90 -3.26 -5.47
CA ALA A 108 12.33 -3.30 -5.78
C ALA A 108 13.16 -2.69 -4.65
N LEU A 109 12.64 -1.65 -3.99
CA LEU A 109 13.18 -1.06 -2.75
C LEU A 109 12.05 -0.88 -1.75
N THR A 110 12.24 -1.38 -0.54
CA THR A 110 11.39 -1.10 0.64
C THR A 110 12.19 -0.32 1.65
N LEU A 111 11.66 0.81 2.11
CA LEU A 111 12.17 1.53 3.27
C LEU A 111 11.24 1.31 4.45
N ILE A 112 11.82 1.00 5.61
CA ILE A 112 11.08 0.71 6.84
C ILE A 112 11.65 1.55 7.97
N ASP A 113 10.80 2.38 8.59
CA ASP A 113 11.09 3.05 9.86
C ASP A 113 10.50 2.22 10.99
N GLU A 114 11.35 1.68 11.83
CA GLU A 114 10.94 0.87 12.98
C GLU A 114 12.00 0.96 14.09
N ALA A 115 11.54 1.09 15.33
CA ALA A 115 12.39 1.13 16.53
C ALA A 115 13.53 2.16 16.48
N GLY A 116 13.30 3.31 15.84
CA GLY A 116 14.28 4.41 15.72
C GLY A 116 15.36 4.20 14.65
N ALA A 117 15.26 3.16 13.86
CA ALA A 117 16.16 2.88 12.73
C ALA A 117 15.40 2.90 11.42
N ARG A 118 16.06 3.34 10.35
CA ARG A 118 15.57 3.18 8.97
C ARG A 118 16.31 2.06 8.28
N TRP A 119 15.55 1.08 7.83
CA TRP A 119 16.03 -0.04 7.05
C TRP A 119 15.76 0.18 5.56
N ALA A 120 16.72 -0.22 4.73
CA ALA A 120 16.56 -0.34 3.29
C ALA A 120 16.63 -1.83 2.91
N ILE A 121 15.61 -2.32 2.21
CA ILE A 121 15.53 -3.71 1.72
C ILE A 121 15.33 -3.64 0.22
N THR A 122 16.28 -4.17 -0.54
CA THR A 122 16.12 -4.34 -1.98
C THR A 122 15.72 -5.76 -2.32
N ALA A 123 14.97 -5.91 -3.39
CA ALA A 123 14.58 -7.20 -3.95
C ALA A 123 14.84 -7.25 -5.45
N GLY A 124 15.18 -8.45 -5.94
CA GLY A 124 15.35 -8.71 -7.36
C GLY A 124 15.31 -10.20 -7.67
N ILE A 125 15.16 -10.53 -8.96
CA ILE A 125 15.14 -11.91 -9.44
C ILE A 125 16.56 -12.33 -9.82
N GLY A 126 17.07 -13.37 -9.17
CA GLY A 126 18.43 -13.85 -9.34
C GLY A 126 19.49 -13.08 -8.56
N ASP A 127 19.37 -11.76 -8.51
CA ASP A 127 20.19 -10.85 -7.69
C ASP A 127 19.38 -9.66 -7.23
N ALA A 128 19.74 -9.05 -6.09
CA ALA A 128 19.16 -7.83 -5.57
C ALA A 128 20.14 -6.66 -5.71
N PRO A 129 19.67 -5.46 -6.09
CA PRO A 129 20.52 -4.27 -6.14
C PRO A 129 21.15 -3.95 -4.78
N ASP A 130 22.23 -3.17 -4.81
CA ASP A 130 22.81 -2.62 -3.57
C ASP A 130 21.79 -1.67 -2.90
N PRO A 131 21.44 -1.89 -1.60
CA PRO A 131 20.43 -1.09 -0.94
C PRO A 131 20.79 0.39 -0.82
N LEU A 132 22.08 0.70 -0.58
CA LEU A 132 22.50 2.08 -0.43
C LEU A 132 22.39 2.85 -1.75
N ALA A 133 22.86 2.25 -2.84
CA ALA A 133 22.73 2.83 -4.17
C ALA A 133 21.25 3.02 -4.59
N ALA A 134 20.38 2.08 -4.22
CA ALA A 134 18.94 2.20 -4.49
C ALA A 134 18.31 3.36 -3.70
N VAL A 135 18.73 3.58 -2.46
CA VAL A 135 18.26 4.71 -1.65
C VAL A 135 18.80 6.03 -2.20
N ASP A 136 20.07 6.09 -2.61
CA ASP A 136 20.65 7.29 -3.24
C ASP A 136 19.85 7.71 -4.48
N ALA A 137 19.50 6.76 -5.33
CA ALA A 137 18.67 7.01 -6.50
C ALA A 137 17.28 7.54 -6.11
N ALA A 138 16.63 6.93 -5.11
CA ALA A 138 15.33 7.38 -4.62
C ALA A 138 15.39 8.79 -4.01
N VAL A 139 16.46 9.12 -3.26
CA VAL A 139 16.68 10.46 -2.69
C VAL A 139 16.93 11.50 -3.78
N ALA A 140 17.65 11.15 -4.84
CA ALA A 140 17.88 12.05 -5.97
C ALA A 140 16.58 12.42 -6.71
N GLU A 141 15.57 11.55 -6.68
CA GLU A 141 14.25 11.75 -7.27
C GLU A 141 13.22 12.25 -6.24
N ALA A 142 13.65 12.58 -5.01
CA ALA A 142 12.76 13.00 -3.94
C ALA A 142 11.93 14.23 -4.34
N ARG A 143 10.65 14.15 -4.07
CA ARG A 143 9.67 15.20 -4.40
C ARG A 143 9.60 16.23 -3.27
N PRO A 144 9.27 17.49 -3.57
CA PRO A 144 9.02 18.49 -2.54
C PRO A 144 7.86 18.06 -1.62
N ALA A 145 7.70 18.77 -0.50
CA ALA A 145 6.61 18.53 0.45
C ALA A 145 5.25 18.45 -0.26
N PRO A 146 4.35 17.56 0.21
CA PRO A 146 3.05 17.36 -0.42
C PRO A 146 2.23 18.65 -0.48
N ARG A 147 1.55 18.88 -1.59
CA ARG A 147 0.74 20.08 -1.77
C ARG A 147 -0.60 19.93 -1.04
N VAL A 148 -0.94 20.96 -0.24
CA VAL A 148 -2.27 21.07 0.36
C VAL A 148 -3.30 21.29 -0.76
N PRO A 149 -4.39 20.49 -0.83
CA PRO A 149 -5.41 20.68 -1.85
C PRO A 149 -6.18 21.98 -1.62
N GLU A 150 -6.34 22.75 -2.69
CA GLU A 150 -7.06 24.02 -2.69
C GLU A 150 -8.33 23.93 -3.52
N SER A 151 -9.29 24.84 -3.27
CA SER A 151 -10.53 24.96 -4.06
C SER A 151 -11.30 23.63 -4.20
N LEU A 152 -11.54 22.99 -3.05
CA LEU A 152 -12.28 21.73 -3.00
C LEU A 152 -13.76 21.95 -3.26
N THR A 153 -14.34 21.15 -4.15
CA THR A 153 -15.78 21.04 -4.34
C THR A 153 -16.26 19.64 -3.98
N PHE A 154 -17.37 19.59 -3.22
CA PHE A 154 -17.97 18.35 -2.76
C PHE A 154 -19.23 18.06 -3.56
N GLY A 155 -19.33 16.84 -4.07
CA GLY A 155 -20.49 16.34 -4.81
C GLY A 155 -21.07 15.08 -4.18
N HIS A 156 -22.21 14.70 -4.70
CA HIS A 156 -22.82 13.42 -4.35
C HIS A 156 -22.06 12.30 -5.08
N GLY A 157 -21.92 11.15 -4.39
CA GLY A 157 -21.49 9.92 -5.03
C GLY A 157 -22.67 9.21 -5.71
N SER A 158 -22.82 7.92 -5.46
CA SER A 158 -23.89 7.08 -6.00
C SER A 158 -25.29 7.46 -5.49
N MET A 159 -25.37 8.15 -4.33
CA MET A 159 -26.63 8.59 -3.72
C MET A 159 -26.56 10.05 -3.30
N SER A 160 -27.67 10.77 -3.48
CA SER A 160 -27.87 12.07 -2.87
C SER A 160 -28.02 11.96 -1.34
N ARG A 161 -27.89 13.09 -0.64
CA ARG A 161 -28.10 13.13 0.82
C ARG A 161 -29.52 12.68 1.23
N GLY A 162 -30.53 13.02 0.43
CA GLY A 162 -31.92 12.59 0.67
C GLY A 162 -32.07 11.08 0.55
N GLN A 163 -31.66 10.53 -0.57
CA GLN A 163 -31.70 9.07 -0.81
C GLN A 163 -30.93 8.29 0.26
N TRP A 164 -29.77 8.79 0.70
CA TRP A 164 -29.02 8.18 1.81
C TRP A 164 -29.83 8.13 3.12
N ARG A 165 -30.44 9.26 3.53
CA ARG A 165 -31.27 9.32 4.73
C ARG A 165 -32.47 8.36 4.67
N ASP A 166 -33.09 8.26 3.50
CA ASP A 166 -34.21 7.35 3.29
C ASP A 166 -33.78 5.88 3.35
N SER A 167 -32.61 5.56 2.76
CA SER A 167 -32.02 4.22 2.86
C SER A 167 -31.68 3.83 4.30
N VAL A 168 -31.11 4.75 5.08
CA VAL A 168 -30.82 4.52 6.50
C VAL A 168 -32.09 4.29 7.28
N ARG A 169 -33.16 5.09 7.04
CA ARG A 169 -34.46 4.92 7.69
C ARG A 169 -35.10 3.57 7.37
N ALA A 170 -35.07 3.19 6.09
CA ALA A 170 -35.58 1.90 5.65
C ALA A 170 -34.80 0.72 6.26
N MET A 171 -33.47 0.81 6.33
CA MET A 171 -32.64 -0.21 6.96
C MET A 171 -32.92 -0.32 8.46
N ALA A 172 -33.02 0.80 9.16
CA ALA A 172 -33.37 0.82 10.58
C ALA A 172 -34.73 0.16 10.86
N GLN A 173 -35.71 0.33 9.95
CA GLN A 173 -37.00 -0.37 10.07
C GLN A 173 -36.82 -1.89 9.91
N ARG A 174 -36.09 -2.33 8.89
CA ARG A 174 -35.81 -3.76 8.65
C ARG A 174 -35.12 -4.44 9.84
N LEU A 175 -34.21 -3.73 10.52
CA LEU A 175 -33.55 -4.25 11.73
C LEU A 175 -34.57 -4.41 12.88
N ARG A 176 -35.49 -3.43 13.06
CA ARG A 176 -36.57 -3.56 14.07
C ARG A 176 -37.51 -4.71 13.77
N ASP A 177 -37.74 -4.99 12.50
CA ASP A 177 -38.58 -6.11 12.04
C ASP A 177 -37.85 -7.47 12.09
N GLY A 178 -36.62 -7.51 12.63
CA GLY A 178 -35.86 -8.74 12.84
C GLY A 178 -35.19 -9.29 11.57
N ALA A 179 -35.05 -8.49 10.48
CA ALA A 179 -34.43 -8.95 9.25
C ALA A 179 -32.92 -9.21 9.39
N ALA A 180 -32.26 -8.60 10.36
CA ALA A 180 -30.85 -8.82 10.74
C ALA A 180 -30.57 -8.17 12.10
N ASP A 181 -29.55 -8.64 12.80
CA ASP A 181 -29.14 -8.09 14.10
C ASP A 181 -28.35 -6.77 13.95
N LYS A 182 -27.61 -6.63 12.86
CA LYS A 182 -26.73 -5.48 12.62
C LYS A 182 -26.60 -5.20 11.13
N ALA A 183 -26.55 -3.93 10.77
CA ALA A 183 -26.18 -3.48 9.43
C ALA A 183 -25.17 -2.35 9.52
N VAL A 184 -24.16 -2.38 8.66
CA VAL A 184 -23.23 -1.27 8.44
C VAL A 184 -23.52 -0.69 7.07
N MET A 185 -23.82 0.60 7.05
CA MET A 185 -24.13 1.32 5.82
C MET A 185 -22.98 2.28 5.49
N ALA A 186 -22.60 2.33 4.21
CA ALA A 186 -21.60 3.26 3.71
C ALA A 186 -22.19 4.15 2.59
N ARG A 187 -21.67 5.34 2.47
CA ARG A 187 -21.99 6.28 1.40
C ARG A 187 -20.71 6.83 0.83
N ASP A 188 -20.64 6.89 -0.47
CA ASP A 188 -19.59 7.56 -1.21
C ASP A 188 -19.88 9.05 -1.39
N MET A 189 -18.84 9.84 -1.52
CA MET A 189 -18.87 11.25 -1.89
C MET A 189 -17.78 11.52 -2.92
N THR A 190 -18.06 12.42 -3.86
CA THR A 190 -17.03 12.91 -4.77
C THR A 190 -16.41 14.18 -4.21
N VAL A 191 -15.10 14.26 -4.27
CA VAL A 191 -14.37 15.49 -4.00
C VAL A 191 -13.54 15.81 -5.23
N ARG A 192 -13.62 17.07 -5.68
CA ARG A 192 -12.82 17.54 -6.81
C ARG A 192 -11.91 18.66 -6.33
N CYS A 193 -10.67 18.63 -6.80
CA CYS A 193 -9.67 19.67 -6.59
C CYS A 193 -9.30 20.26 -7.96
N ALA A 194 -9.26 21.58 -8.07
CA ALA A 194 -8.99 22.25 -9.34
C ALA A 194 -7.61 21.90 -9.94
N HIS A 195 -6.62 21.66 -9.09
CA HIS A 195 -5.24 21.37 -9.48
C HIS A 195 -4.81 19.92 -9.26
N GLY A 196 -5.78 18.99 -9.07
CA GLY A 196 -5.52 17.60 -8.73
C GLY A 196 -5.16 17.42 -7.24
N PHE A 197 -5.17 16.17 -6.79
CA PHE A 197 -4.75 15.80 -5.45
C PHE A 197 -3.28 15.36 -5.47
N ASP A 198 -2.54 15.75 -4.45
CA ASP A 198 -1.31 15.07 -4.06
C ASP A 198 -1.69 14.03 -3.00
N GLU A 199 -1.71 12.76 -3.38
CA GLU A 199 -2.14 11.67 -2.49
C GLU A 199 -1.26 11.55 -1.25
N ARG A 200 -0.01 12.00 -1.32
CA ARG A 200 0.92 12.03 -0.19
C ARG A 200 0.41 12.91 0.94
N PHE A 201 -0.23 14.04 0.61
CA PHE A 201 -0.90 14.90 1.59
C PHE A 201 -2.01 14.13 2.34
N LEU A 202 -2.80 13.35 1.61
CA LEU A 202 -3.87 12.55 2.23
C LEU A 202 -3.29 11.45 3.12
N LEU A 203 -2.22 10.78 2.69
CA LEU A 203 -1.53 9.76 3.47
C LEU A 203 -0.98 10.33 4.78
N GLU A 204 -0.26 11.45 4.73
CA GLU A 204 0.27 12.13 5.93
C GLU A 204 -0.88 12.55 6.86
N ARG A 205 -1.91 13.16 6.31
CA ARG A 205 -3.06 13.62 7.10
C ARG A 205 -3.83 12.48 7.76
N LEU A 206 -3.97 11.35 7.08
CA LEU A 206 -4.60 10.15 7.65
C LEU A 206 -3.73 9.52 8.73
N SER A 207 -2.42 9.46 8.54
CA SER A 207 -1.48 8.97 9.56
C SER A 207 -1.52 9.83 10.83
N ASP A 208 -1.58 11.16 10.68
CA ASP A 208 -1.68 12.09 11.82
C ASP A 208 -3.00 11.95 12.59
N LEU A 209 -4.11 11.83 11.87
CA LEU A 209 -5.45 11.77 12.46
C LEU A 209 -5.79 10.40 13.06
N TYR A 210 -5.22 9.35 12.51
CA TYR A 210 -5.53 7.96 12.86
C TYR A 210 -4.25 7.14 13.08
N PRO A 211 -3.39 7.51 14.05
CA PRO A 211 -2.08 6.86 14.23
C PRO A 211 -2.18 5.37 14.59
N SER A 212 -3.29 4.93 15.17
CA SER A 212 -3.55 3.53 15.51
C SER A 212 -4.11 2.69 14.35
N THR A 213 -4.34 3.31 13.20
CA THR A 213 -4.75 2.63 11.97
C THR A 213 -3.59 2.63 10.98
N TRP A 214 -3.71 1.82 9.97
CA TRP A 214 -2.71 1.68 8.91
C TRP A 214 -3.33 2.05 7.55
#